data_131d4a1acf9ec6b6b7276204433b114d
#
_entry.id   131d4a1acf9ec6b6b7276204433b114d
#
_cell.length_a   1.000
_cell.length_b   1.000
_cell.length_c   1.000
_cell.angle_alpha   90.00
_cell.angle_beta   90.00
_cell.angle_gamma   90.00
#
_symmetry.space_group_name_H-M   'P 1'
#
loop_
_entity.id
_entity.type
_entity.pdbx_description
1 polymer ?
#
loop_
_entity_poly.entity_id
_entity_poly.type
_entity_poly.pdbx_seq_one_letter_code
_entity_poly.pdbx_strand_id
1 'polypeptide(L)'
;MKRLCIGLVCCLQFLMLSGQSLPVGSGTIRWIDPQTAGFPVVQGQAWSQEMTGNYCRLPENMRSEVRPMVWTLACHSAGLSIWFRSNAAPIRVRYAVTHNDERAMPHMPATGVSGLDLYAVDQNGWERYVPGKFDWTKQDTVYAVFQPEPDRHFARQGYEFRLYLPLYNGVSKLEIGVDSAAQFRFLPVRAEKPIVAYGTSIMQGACASRPGMAWSTILSRKLDYPLLNFGFSGNGTMDSVVLDELGKIDARMYIVDCLPNLVGIADSSVTARFRQGVALLRKYHRTPILLVEHAEAEADGEDSAACHKNALLRACYEQLREEGVPELYYLSCREIGLPDDALVDGIHPSDYGMMRQAMACERKIREIFGEEQGNLSTTRPVRQRRDAPYYEWFDRHEAILTKNRIEAPKNVLLGNSIVHFWGGADKGHYRNGAKSWEQIMYVAGFSNMGCGFDRIENLLWRVCHGELDGYEAERVVVMIGTNNLSCNTDDEIIRGIAHLVAVIARHQPSAGVEVIGLLPRRGMEDRVSGVNTKLEEKIRSMNLTFRNPGTLLLGKGGKIDESLFRDGLHPNEKGYGRIAPVIAGME
;
A
#
# COMPACT_ATOMS: atom_id res chain seq x y z
N MET A 1 28.36 -41.66 59.87
CA MET A 1 27.47 -41.84 58.70
C MET A 1 27.57 -40.58 57.84
N LYS A 2 28.44 -40.63 56.84
CA LYS A 2 28.69 -39.51 55.87
C LYS A 2 27.88 -39.75 54.63
N ARG A 3 26.98 -38.88 54.27
CA ARG A 3 26.26 -38.91 52.98
C ARG A 3 27.05 -38.10 51.98
N LEU A 4 27.45 -38.75 50.90
CA LEU A 4 28.12 -38.21 49.74
C LEU A 4 27.07 -37.54 48.85
N CYS A 5 27.20 -36.22 48.59
CA CYS A 5 26.46 -35.51 47.55
C CYS A 5 27.31 -35.52 46.30
N ILE A 6 26.85 -36.21 45.27
CA ILE A 6 27.42 -36.15 43.92
C ILE A 6 26.73 -35.01 43.20
N GLY A 7 27.49 -33.94 42.98
CA GLY A 7 27.07 -32.82 42.16
C GLY A 7 27.25 -33.14 40.66
N LEU A 8 26.18 -33.13 39.92
CA LEU A 8 26.18 -33.25 38.45
C LEU A 8 26.49 -31.86 37.87
N VAL A 9 27.72 -31.70 37.38
CA VAL A 9 28.11 -30.52 36.63
C VAL A 9 27.69 -30.72 35.18
N CYS A 10 26.58 -30.09 34.76
CA CYS A 10 26.21 -29.99 33.36
C CYS A 10 27.09 -28.93 32.70
N CYS A 11 28.08 -29.34 31.93
CA CYS A 11 28.80 -28.49 31.00
C CYS A 11 27.86 -28.10 29.84
N LEU A 12 27.27 -26.91 29.90
CA LEU A 12 26.70 -26.26 28.72
C LEU A 12 27.85 -25.78 27.85
N GLN A 13 28.18 -26.54 26.84
CA GLN A 13 28.99 -26.02 25.72
C GLN A 13 28.14 -25.06 24.92
N PHE A 14 28.32 -23.77 25.15
CA PHE A 14 27.90 -22.73 24.23
C PHE A 14 28.71 -22.93 22.94
N LEU A 15 28.13 -23.51 21.93
CA LEU A 15 28.57 -23.37 20.55
C LEU A 15 28.38 -21.89 20.16
N MET A 16 29.44 -21.13 20.32
CA MET A 16 29.59 -19.83 19.66
C MET A 16 29.59 -20.10 18.15
N LEU A 17 28.41 -20.06 17.53
CA LEU A 17 28.37 -19.83 16.10
C LEU A 17 28.99 -18.45 15.89
N SER A 18 30.25 -18.47 15.46
CA SER A 18 30.92 -17.30 14.89
C SER A 18 30.04 -16.79 13.76
N GLY A 19 29.25 -15.75 14.05
CA GLY A 19 28.62 -14.94 13.02
C GLY A 19 29.75 -14.46 12.12
N GLN A 20 29.88 -15.03 10.93
CA GLN A 20 30.66 -14.41 9.89
C GLN A 20 30.02 -13.05 9.65
N SER A 21 30.62 -12.00 10.21
CA SER A 21 30.39 -10.64 9.77
C SER A 21 30.60 -10.63 8.26
N LEU A 22 29.52 -10.40 7.52
CA LEU A 22 29.64 -10.10 6.10
C LEU A 22 30.74 -9.02 5.97
N PRO A 23 31.70 -9.16 5.07
CA PRO A 23 32.80 -8.22 4.97
C PRO A 23 32.22 -6.83 4.79
N VAL A 24 32.51 -5.93 5.73
CA VAL A 24 32.32 -4.49 5.54
C VAL A 24 33.28 -4.15 4.40
N GLY A 25 32.75 -4.17 3.18
CA GLY A 25 33.52 -3.95 1.99
C GLY A 25 34.18 -2.58 2.06
N SER A 26 35.50 -2.55 2.00
CA SER A 26 36.29 -1.39 1.60
C SER A 26 36.08 -1.07 0.11
N GLY A 27 34.86 -1.33 -0.40
CA GLY A 27 34.50 -1.18 -1.80
C GLY A 27 34.32 0.30 -2.17
N THR A 28 34.61 0.62 -3.41
CA THR A 28 34.30 1.92 -4.02
C THR A 28 32.81 2.18 -3.95
N ILE A 29 32.41 3.38 -3.47
CA ILE A 29 31.01 3.79 -3.45
C ILE A 29 30.60 4.21 -4.85
N ARG A 30 29.52 3.62 -5.37
CA ARG A 30 28.84 4.07 -6.57
C ARG A 30 27.70 5.02 -6.16
N TRP A 31 27.77 6.25 -6.67
CA TRP A 31 26.74 7.27 -6.50
C TRP A 31 25.80 7.25 -7.71
N ILE A 32 24.50 7.25 -7.46
CA ILE A 32 23.45 7.06 -8.47
C ILE A 32 22.43 8.18 -8.30
N ASP A 33 22.26 8.98 -9.35
CA ASP A 33 21.29 10.07 -9.40
C ASP A 33 19.93 9.53 -9.92
N PRO A 34 18.83 9.70 -9.18
CA PRO A 34 17.48 9.32 -9.64
C PRO A 34 17.08 9.95 -10.98
N GLN A 35 17.57 11.15 -11.28
CA GLN A 35 17.28 11.86 -12.52
C GLN A 35 17.89 11.18 -13.77
N THR A 36 18.83 10.25 -13.59
CA THR A 36 19.46 9.50 -14.68
C THR A 36 18.80 8.16 -14.97
N ALA A 37 17.66 7.86 -14.35
CA ALA A 37 17.02 6.54 -14.44
C ALA A 37 16.44 6.20 -15.82
N GLY A 38 16.25 7.18 -16.72
CA GLY A 38 15.63 6.98 -18.04
C GLY A 38 14.10 6.79 -18.02
N PHE A 39 13.49 6.82 -16.84
CA PHE A 39 12.04 6.78 -16.61
C PHE A 39 11.71 7.52 -15.30
N PRO A 40 10.45 7.95 -15.07
CA PRO A 40 10.05 8.61 -13.84
C PRO A 40 10.21 7.71 -12.62
N VAL A 41 10.92 8.20 -11.60
CA VAL A 41 11.21 7.47 -10.35
C VAL A 41 10.77 8.21 -9.08
N VAL A 42 10.33 9.46 -9.21
CA VAL A 42 9.84 10.27 -8.08
C VAL A 42 8.37 9.95 -7.84
N GLN A 43 8.10 9.16 -6.82
CA GLN A 43 6.73 8.90 -6.38
C GLN A 43 6.14 10.18 -5.77
N GLY A 44 4.82 10.36 -5.91
CA GLY A 44 4.12 11.53 -5.35
C GLY A 44 4.00 12.71 -6.30
N GLN A 45 4.48 12.62 -7.54
CA GLN A 45 4.28 13.59 -8.61
C GLN A 45 3.15 13.15 -9.55
N ALA A 46 2.14 14.01 -9.75
CA ALA A 46 1.04 13.71 -10.66
C ALA A 46 1.46 13.76 -12.15
N TRP A 47 2.32 14.69 -12.49
CA TRP A 47 2.80 14.94 -13.86
C TRP A 47 4.24 14.46 -14.04
N SER A 48 4.53 13.23 -13.58
CA SER A 48 5.89 12.69 -13.47
C SER A 48 6.68 12.68 -14.78
N GLN A 49 6.03 12.58 -15.94
CA GLN A 49 6.67 12.65 -17.26
C GLN A 49 7.15 14.08 -17.59
N GLU A 50 6.38 15.09 -17.19
CA GLU A 50 6.67 16.51 -17.44
C GLU A 50 7.65 17.08 -16.41
N MET A 51 7.73 16.43 -15.23
CA MET A 51 8.51 16.91 -14.08
C MET A 51 9.85 16.16 -13.93
N THR A 52 10.31 15.47 -14.96
CA THR A 52 11.64 14.83 -14.95
C THR A 52 12.71 15.86 -14.61
N GLY A 53 13.54 15.52 -13.61
CA GLY A 53 14.66 16.38 -13.22
C GLY A 53 14.37 17.38 -12.10
N ASN A 54 13.18 17.38 -11.50
CA ASN A 54 12.90 18.20 -10.34
C ASN A 54 12.18 17.44 -9.22
N TYR A 55 12.16 18.04 -8.02
CA TYR A 55 11.50 17.49 -6.84
C TYR A 55 10.40 18.44 -6.33
N CYS A 56 9.70 19.13 -7.26
CA CYS A 56 8.54 19.95 -6.98
C CYS A 56 7.25 19.11 -7.02
N ARG A 57 6.13 19.67 -6.54
CA ARG A 57 4.82 19.01 -6.48
C ARG A 57 3.84 19.52 -7.56
N LEU A 58 4.07 20.70 -8.10
CA LEU A 58 3.34 21.26 -9.23
C LEU A 58 4.26 21.40 -10.45
N PRO A 59 3.75 21.23 -11.69
CA PRO A 59 4.53 21.39 -12.90
C PRO A 59 4.82 22.88 -13.20
N GLU A 60 5.91 23.16 -13.92
CA GLU A 60 6.43 24.53 -14.14
C GLU A 60 5.43 25.46 -14.85
N ASN A 61 4.57 24.93 -15.71
CA ASN A 61 3.52 25.73 -16.38
C ASN A 61 2.51 26.34 -15.39
N MET A 62 2.34 25.78 -14.19
CA MET A 62 1.48 26.36 -13.15
C MET A 62 2.13 27.53 -12.39
N ARG A 63 3.40 27.80 -12.59
CA ARG A 63 4.13 28.85 -11.85
C ARG A 63 3.50 30.23 -11.98
N SER A 64 3.04 30.60 -13.17
CA SER A 64 2.38 31.87 -13.43
C SER A 64 0.89 31.88 -13.11
N GLU A 65 0.29 30.69 -12.95
CA GLU A 65 -1.15 30.54 -12.75
C GLU A 65 -1.55 30.56 -11.26
N VAL A 66 -0.67 30.06 -10.38
CA VAL A 66 -0.93 30.01 -8.94
C VAL A 66 -0.36 31.23 -8.21
N ARG A 67 -0.84 31.49 -7.00
CA ARG A 67 -0.27 32.53 -6.14
C ARG A 67 1.22 32.27 -5.88
N PRO A 68 2.09 33.30 -5.82
CA PRO A 68 3.54 33.12 -5.64
C PRO A 68 3.91 32.24 -4.43
N MET A 69 3.21 32.39 -3.30
CA MET A 69 3.46 31.57 -2.11
C MET A 69 3.08 30.11 -2.33
N VAL A 70 2.00 29.82 -3.06
CA VAL A 70 1.63 28.43 -3.42
C VAL A 70 2.72 27.80 -4.28
N TRP A 71 3.29 28.55 -5.23
CA TRP A 71 4.42 28.07 -6.02
C TRP A 71 5.66 27.78 -5.17
N THR A 72 6.04 28.70 -4.29
CA THR A 72 7.17 28.50 -3.36
C THR A 72 6.99 27.24 -2.55
N LEU A 73 5.80 27.03 -1.97
CA LEU A 73 5.48 25.84 -1.20
C LEU A 73 5.39 24.57 -2.06
N ALA A 74 4.99 24.68 -3.32
CA ALA A 74 4.98 23.55 -4.26
C ALA A 74 6.40 23.03 -4.56
N CYS A 75 7.42 23.89 -4.43
CA CYS A 75 8.83 23.49 -4.57
C CYS A 75 9.39 22.79 -3.31
N HIS A 76 8.66 22.73 -2.20
CA HIS A 76 8.97 21.81 -1.10
C HIS A 76 8.59 20.40 -1.50
N SER A 77 9.41 19.42 -1.09
CA SER A 77 9.32 18.01 -1.54
C SER A 77 8.39 17.14 -0.67
N ALA A 78 7.45 17.74 0.06
CA ALA A 78 6.52 17.03 0.95
C ALA A 78 5.73 15.93 0.22
N GLY A 79 5.74 14.71 0.76
CA GLY A 79 5.05 13.57 0.17
C GLY A 79 5.77 12.90 -1.01
N LEU A 80 6.88 13.48 -1.50
CA LEU A 80 7.69 12.86 -2.54
C LEU A 80 8.62 11.80 -1.96
N SER A 81 8.88 10.75 -2.76
CA SER A 81 9.84 9.70 -2.38
C SER A 81 10.49 9.04 -3.58
N ILE A 82 11.68 8.46 -3.35
CA ILE A 82 12.40 7.65 -4.35
C ILE A 82 12.34 6.20 -3.91
N TRP A 83 11.84 5.33 -4.79
CA TRP A 83 11.77 3.91 -4.51
C TRP A 83 12.83 3.15 -5.31
N PHE A 84 13.51 2.24 -4.63
CA PHE A 84 14.57 1.44 -5.25
C PHE A 84 14.73 0.08 -4.56
N ARG A 85 15.38 -0.86 -5.22
CA ARG A 85 15.79 -2.15 -4.64
C ARG A 85 17.29 -2.23 -4.54
N SER A 86 17.78 -2.71 -3.41
CA SER A 86 19.20 -2.95 -3.20
C SER A 86 19.46 -3.98 -2.10
N ASN A 87 20.58 -4.70 -2.20
CA ASN A 87 21.13 -5.51 -1.13
C ASN A 87 22.33 -4.82 -0.45
N ALA A 88 22.52 -3.52 -0.69
CA ALA A 88 23.57 -2.75 -0.04
C ALA A 88 23.24 -2.46 1.43
N ALA A 89 24.22 -2.57 2.29
CA ALA A 89 24.22 -2.08 3.65
C ALA A 89 25.64 -1.57 3.97
N PRO A 90 25.82 -0.28 4.23
CA PRO A 90 24.83 0.79 4.36
C PRO A 90 24.32 1.36 3.03
N ILE A 91 23.15 2.05 3.13
CA ILE A 91 22.67 2.98 2.12
C ILE A 91 23.15 4.38 2.51
N ARG A 92 23.80 5.08 1.60
CA ARG A 92 24.25 6.46 1.78
C ARG A 92 23.44 7.39 0.88
N VAL A 93 23.20 8.61 1.33
CA VAL A 93 22.58 9.64 0.51
C VAL A 93 23.35 10.94 0.68
N ARG A 94 23.59 11.65 -0.42
CA ARG A 94 24.06 13.03 -0.40
C ARG A 94 23.07 13.88 -1.18
N TYR A 95 22.66 15.00 -0.60
CA TYR A 95 21.66 15.86 -1.22
C TYR A 95 21.87 17.33 -0.85
N ALA A 96 21.34 18.22 -1.66
CA ALA A 96 21.30 19.65 -1.40
C ALA A 96 19.85 20.10 -1.27
N VAL A 97 19.56 20.89 -0.22
CA VAL A 97 18.25 21.52 -0.03
C VAL A 97 18.25 22.94 -0.62
N THR A 98 17.08 23.43 -1.01
CA THR A 98 16.94 24.74 -1.67
C THR A 98 17.11 25.92 -0.71
N HIS A 99 16.74 25.75 0.58
CA HIS A 99 16.84 26.75 1.63
C HIS A 99 17.80 26.28 2.73
N ASN A 100 19.09 26.49 2.50
CA ASN A 100 20.16 25.98 3.39
C ASN A 100 20.20 26.69 4.74
N ASP A 101 19.76 27.95 4.81
CA ASP A 101 19.77 28.75 6.05
C ASP A 101 18.56 28.44 6.95
N GLU A 102 17.53 27.78 6.43
CA GLU A 102 16.29 27.45 7.11
C GLU A 102 16.09 25.93 7.22
N ARG A 103 17.07 25.22 7.77
CA ARG A 103 17.03 23.74 7.88
C ARG A 103 16.12 23.20 8.98
N ALA A 104 15.72 24.06 9.94
CA ALA A 104 14.81 23.73 11.04
C ALA A 104 13.89 24.91 11.32
N MET A 105 12.79 24.65 12.02
CA MET A 105 11.87 25.68 12.52
C MET A 105 11.79 25.59 14.05
N PRO A 106 11.36 26.64 14.77
CA PRO A 106 11.25 26.60 16.23
C PRO A 106 10.40 25.45 16.77
N HIS A 107 9.39 25.03 16.01
CA HIS A 107 8.42 23.97 16.35
C HIS A 107 8.61 22.69 15.51
N MET A 108 9.64 22.63 14.65
CA MET A 108 9.89 21.47 13.77
C MET A 108 11.39 21.20 13.60
N PRO A 109 11.88 19.99 13.93
CA PRO A 109 13.32 19.68 13.86
C PRO A 109 13.83 19.63 12.42
N ALA A 110 15.15 19.79 12.26
CA ALA A 110 15.82 19.70 10.95
C ALA A 110 15.54 18.39 10.22
N THR A 111 15.35 17.29 10.95
CA THR A 111 14.98 15.99 10.38
C THR A 111 13.61 15.97 9.72
N GLY A 112 12.67 16.81 10.17
CA GLY A 112 11.36 16.99 9.54
C GLY A 112 11.40 18.02 8.42
N VAL A 113 11.99 19.22 8.69
CA VAL A 113 12.04 20.32 7.72
C VAL A 113 12.86 19.95 6.50
N SER A 114 14.08 19.46 6.70
CA SER A 114 15.11 19.27 5.65
C SER A 114 15.68 17.84 5.59
N GLY A 115 15.22 16.92 6.44
CA GLY A 115 15.74 15.56 6.51
C GLY A 115 15.11 14.61 5.51
N LEU A 116 15.71 13.43 5.42
CA LEU A 116 15.24 12.29 4.65
C LEU A 116 14.80 11.17 5.58
N ASP A 117 13.93 10.31 5.10
CA ASP A 117 13.48 9.16 5.88
C ASP A 117 13.52 7.88 5.04
N LEU A 118 14.14 6.82 5.55
CA LEU A 118 14.25 5.56 4.83
C LEU A 118 13.41 4.48 5.49
N TYR A 119 12.62 3.79 4.67
CA TYR A 119 11.90 2.58 5.05
C TYR A 119 12.36 1.42 4.17
N ALA A 120 12.56 0.25 4.78
CA ALA A 120 12.87 -1.00 4.10
C ALA A 120 11.63 -1.90 4.12
N VAL A 121 11.24 -2.43 2.96
CA VAL A 121 10.13 -3.36 2.81
C VAL A 121 10.69 -4.74 2.50
N ASP A 122 10.40 -5.71 3.36
CA ASP A 122 10.89 -7.08 3.23
C ASP A 122 10.06 -7.92 2.24
N GLN A 123 10.44 -9.19 2.08
CA GLN A 123 9.76 -10.13 1.19
C GLN A 123 8.28 -10.41 1.55
N ASN A 124 7.87 -10.16 2.79
CA ASN A 124 6.51 -10.37 3.28
C ASN A 124 5.68 -9.07 3.28
N GLY A 125 6.24 -7.98 2.74
CA GLY A 125 5.59 -6.67 2.69
C GLY A 125 5.67 -5.87 4.01
N TRP A 126 6.46 -6.33 4.99
CA TRP A 126 6.64 -5.59 6.24
C TRP A 126 7.56 -4.41 6.05
N GLU A 127 7.08 -3.24 6.43
CA GLU A 127 7.85 -2.01 6.42
C GLU A 127 8.56 -1.79 7.75
N ARG A 128 9.86 -1.46 7.66
CA ARG A 128 10.69 -1.13 8.82
C ARG A 128 11.34 0.22 8.61
N TYR A 129 11.22 1.09 9.59
CA TYR A 129 11.99 2.32 9.63
C TYR A 129 13.48 2.00 9.78
N VAL A 130 14.30 2.61 8.94
CA VAL A 130 15.76 2.52 8.98
C VAL A 130 16.30 3.86 9.47
N PRO A 131 16.80 3.98 10.71
CA PRO A 131 17.27 5.25 11.23
C PRO A 131 18.48 5.77 10.46
N GLY A 132 18.46 7.07 10.15
CA GLY A 132 19.55 7.79 9.47
C GLY A 132 20.43 8.55 10.44
N LYS A 133 21.74 8.58 10.14
CA LYS A 133 22.69 9.50 10.75
C LYS A 133 22.99 10.60 9.76
N PHE A 134 22.75 11.85 10.15
CA PHE A 134 22.91 13.02 9.29
C PHE A 134 24.15 13.81 9.67
N ASP A 135 24.88 14.27 8.66
CA ASP A 135 25.94 15.26 8.77
C ASP A 135 25.45 16.58 8.14
N TRP A 136 25.20 17.57 8.98
CA TRP A 136 24.73 18.91 8.65
C TRP A 136 25.84 19.96 8.61
N THR A 137 27.11 19.55 8.77
CA THR A 137 28.23 20.47 8.94
C THR A 137 28.54 21.28 7.68
N LYS A 138 28.20 20.75 6.50
CA LYS A 138 28.39 21.45 5.23
C LYS A 138 27.17 22.33 4.91
N GLN A 139 27.44 23.50 4.34
CA GLN A 139 26.39 24.45 4.02
C GLN A 139 25.58 24.02 2.78
N ASP A 140 26.25 23.47 1.77
CA ASP A 140 25.70 23.16 0.45
C ASP A 140 25.23 21.70 0.29
N THR A 141 25.62 20.81 1.18
CA THR A 141 25.36 19.37 1.03
C THR A 141 25.13 18.72 2.38
N VAL A 142 24.06 17.95 2.49
CA VAL A 142 23.78 17.07 3.64
C VAL A 142 24.16 15.63 3.27
N TYR A 143 24.83 14.95 4.17
CA TYR A 143 25.11 13.52 4.06
C TYR A 143 24.27 12.74 5.07
N ALA A 144 23.62 11.68 4.61
CA ALA A 144 22.87 10.76 5.44
C ALA A 144 23.37 9.33 5.23
N VAL A 145 23.47 8.56 6.32
CA VAL A 145 23.84 7.14 6.27
C VAL A 145 22.79 6.34 7.01
N PHE A 146 22.21 5.37 6.31
CA PHE A 146 21.19 4.45 6.81
C PHE A 146 21.76 3.04 6.86
N GLN A 147 21.53 2.34 7.97
CA GLN A 147 22.03 0.98 8.18
C GLN A 147 20.84 0.00 8.28
N PRO A 148 20.40 -0.59 7.15
CA PRO A 148 19.39 -1.64 7.19
C PRO A 148 19.96 -2.91 7.84
N GLU A 149 19.12 -3.65 8.55
CA GLU A 149 19.49 -4.94 9.14
C GLU A 149 19.34 -6.05 8.09
N PRO A 150 20.43 -6.63 7.57
CA PRO A 150 20.35 -7.68 6.60
C PRO A 150 20.02 -9.03 7.25
N ASP A 151 19.13 -9.77 6.64
CA ASP A 151 18.87 -11.17 6.92
C ASP A 151 19.33 -12.08 5.76
N ARG A 152 19.07 -13.40 5.84
CA ARG A 152 19.47 -14.33 4.77
C ARG A 152 18.77 -14.05 3.44
N HIS A 153 17.55 -13.53 3.49
CA HIS A 153 16.79 -13.17 2.30
C HIS A 153 17.35 -11.89 1.68
N PHE A 154 17.66 -10.89 2.50
CA PHE A 154 18.26 -9.64 2.09
C PHE A 154 19.56 -9.84 1.30
N ALA A 155 20.41 -10.76 1.73
CA ALA A 155 21.69 -11.03 1.05
C ALA A 155 21.52 -11.46 -0.42
N ARG A 156 20.40 -12.09 -0.78
CA ARG A 156 20.14 -12.57 -2.14
C ARG A 156 19.29 -11.60 -2.97
N GLN A 157 18.27 -11.00 -2.37
CA GLN A 157 17.23 -10.26 -3.11
C GLN A 157 17.14 -8.79 -2.74
N GLY A 158 17.80 -8.38 -1.63
CA GLY A 158 17.72 -7.05 -1.07
C GLY A 158 16.32 -6.71 -0.55
N TYR A 159 16.20 -5.49 -0.02
CA TYR A 159 14.94 -4.86 0.30
C TYR A 159 14.48 -3.95 -0.83
N GLU A 160 13.18 -3.67 -0.85
CA GLU A 160 12.65 -2.49 -1.48
C GLU A 160 12.80 -1.35 -0.46
N PHE A 161 13.41 -0.26 -0.90
CA PHE A 161 13.59 0.93 -0.09
C PHE A 161 12.67 2.04 -0.57
N ARG A 162 12.12 2.80 0.39
CA ARG A 162 11.31 4.01 0.18
C ARG A 162 12.01 5.17 0.88
N LEU A 163 12.64 6.04 0.10
CA LEU A 163 13.36 7.23 0.60
C LEU A 163 12.44 8.44 0.47
N TYR A 164 11.84 8.86 1.58
CA TYR A 164 10.98 10.05 1.65
C TYR A 164 11.81 11.32 1.73
N LEU A 165 11.34 12.36 1.04
CA LEU A 165 12.01 13.64 0.89
C LEU A 165 11.51 14.67 1.92
N PRO A 166 12.22 15.83 2.10
CA PRO A 166 11.91 16.86 3.08
C PRO A 166 10.48 17.39 3.00
N LEU A 167 9.91 17.76 4.16
CA LEU A 167 8.54 18.28 4.25
C LEU A 167 8.45 19.79 4.00
N TYR A 168 9.43 20.56 4.51
CA TYR A 168 9.41 22.02 4.47
C TYR A 168 10.62 22.64 3.73
N ASN A 169 11.31 21.82 2.95
CA ASN A 169 12.40 22.25 2.09
C ASN A 169 12.30 21.54 0.72
N GLY A 170 12.81 22.18 -0.32
CA GLY A 170 13.00 21.55 -1.61
C GLY A 170 14.31 20.77 -1.68
N VAL A 171 14.42 19.88 -2.63
CA VAL A 171 15.66 19.16 -2.98
C VAL A 171 16.11 19.62 -4.36
N SER A 172 17.34 20.14 -4.47
CA SER A 172 17.93 20.57 -5.75
C SER A 172 18.87 19.52 -6.36
N LYS A 173 19.47 18.65 -5.52
CA LYS A 173 20.34 17.55 -5.93
C LYS A 173 20.20 16.40 -4.97
N LEU A 174 20.18 15.16 -5.48
CA LEU A 174 20.15 13.95 -4.66
C LEU A 174 20.90 12.81 -5.36
N GLU A 175 21.74 12.11 -4.63
CA GLU A 175 22.42 10.91 -5.10
C GLU A 175 22.41 9.84 -4.02
N ILE A 176 22.11 8.61 -4.41
CA ILE A 176 22.12 7.43 -3.53
C ILE A 176 23.44 6.69 -3.73
N GLY A 177 24.16 6.46 -2.64
CA GLY A 177 25.44 5.79 -2.60
C GLY A 177 25.34 4.36 -2.06
N VAL A 178 25.77 3.39 -2.84
CA VAL A 178 25.84 1.98 -2.48
C VAL A 178 27.24 1.43 -2.74
N ASP A 179 27.60 0.31 -2.12
CA ASP A 179 28.79 -0.42 -2.49
C ASP A 179 28.74 -0.79 -3.99
N SER A 180 29.84 -0.63 -4.72
CA SER A 180 29.89 -0.86 -6.17
C SER A 180 29.53 -2.30 -6.57
N ALA A 181 29.76 -3.28 -5.69
CA ALA A 181 29.40 -4.68 -5.88
C ALA A 181 27.91 -4.98 -5.55
N ALA A 182 27.21 -4.06 -4.90
CA ALA A 182 25.81 -4.26 -4.54
C ALA A 182 24.88 -4.15 -5.76
N GLN A 183 23.83 -4.94 -5.73
CA GLN A 183 22.71 -4.79 -6.66
C GLN A 183 21.94 -3.50 -6.34
N PHE A 184 21.55 -2.79 -7.38
CA PHE A 184 20.72 -1.58 -7.25
C PHE A 184 19.88 -1.38 -8.51
N ARG A 185 18.60 -1.08 -8.31
CA ARG A 185 17.70 -0.60 -9.38
C ARG A 185 16.64 0.34 -8.82
N PHE A 186 16.35 1.41 -9.53
CA PHE A 186 15.17 2.23 -9.24
C PHE A 186 13.89 1.47 -9.58
N LEU A 187 12.80 1.85 -8.91
CA LEU A 187 11.45 1.41 -9.23
C LEU A 187 10.70 2.55 -9.93
N PRO A 188 9.93 2.26 -10.99
CA PRO A 188 9.14 3.27 -11.67
C PRO A 188 8.04 3.82 -10.76
N VAL A 189 7.49 4.97 -11.13
CA VAL A 189 6.27 5.51 -10.52
C VAL A 189 5.14 4.49 -10.69
N ARG A 190 4.37 4.27 -9.63
CA ARG A 190 3.24 3.34 -9.63
C ARG A 190 2.14 3.80 -10.59
N ALA A 191 1.56 2.85 -11.33
CA ALA A 191 0.55 3.12 -12.35
C ALA A 191 -0.90 3.17 -11.80
N GLU A 192 -1.11 2.87 -10.51
CA GLU A 192 -2.43 2.93 -9.87
C GLU A 192 -2.93 4.36 -9.79
N LYS A 193 -4.25 4.52 -9.83
CA LYS A 193 -4.89 5.82 -9.62
C LYS A 193 -4.56 6.36 -8.24
N PRO A 194 -3.92 7.54 -8.11
CA PRO A 194 -3.48 8.03 -6.80
C PRO A 194 -4.64 8.55 -5.95
N ILE A 195 -4.42 8.62 -4.63
CA ILE A 195 -5.20 9.48 -3.75
C ILE A 195 -4.62 10.88 -3.85
N VAL A 196 -5.44 11.87 -4.20
CA VAL A 196 -5.05 13.27 -4.30
C VAL A 196 -5.48 13.99 -3.03
N ALA A 197 -4.54 14.51 -2.26
CA ALA A 197 -4.81 15.17 -0.98
C ALA A 197 -4.41 16.65 -1.04
N TYR A 198 -5.40 17.55 -0.95
CA TYR A 198 -5.22 18.99 -0.95
C TYR A 198 -5.54 19.58 0.43
N GLY A 199 -4.62 20.41 0.95
CA GLY A 199 -4.78 20.92 2.31
C GLY A 199 -3.76 21.97 2.72
N THR A 200 -3.59 22.10 4.03
CA THR A 200 -2.86 23.16 4.72
C THR A 200 -1.44 22.73 5.13
N SER A 201 -0.87 23.42 6.13
CA SER A 201 0.38 23.03 6.81
C SER A 201 0.30 21.63 7.40
N ILE A 202 -0.88 21.25 7.94
CA ILE A 202 -1.10 19.92 8.53
C ILE A 202 -0.97 18.83 7.45
N MET A 203 -1.55 19.06 6.25
CA MET A 203 -1.37 18.18 5.09
C MET A 203 0.09 18.14 4.62
N GLN A 204 0.77 19.29 4.57
CA GLN A 204 2.19 19.35 4.20
C GLN A 204 3.07 18.57 5.16
N GLY A 205 2.67 18.45 6.43
CA GLY A 205 3.35 17.68 7.48
C GLY A 205 4.03 18.53 8.54
N ALA A 206 3.50 19.73 8.82
CA ALA A 206 4.02 20.61 9.89
C ALA A 206 4.09 19.88 11.24
N CYS A 207 5.19 20.08 11.95
CA CYS A 207 5.52 19.48 13.26
C CYS A 207 5.77 17.96 13.25
N ALA A 208 5.69 17.27 12.12
CA ALA A 208 6.19 15.91 12.04
C ALA A 208 7.71 15.87 12.26
N SER A 209 8.19 14.96 13.10
CA SER A 209 9.62 14.88 13.46
C SER A 209 10.51 14.49 12.27
N ARG A 210 9.95 13.89 11.22
CA ARG A 210 10.63 13.39 10.03
C ARG A 210 9.62 13.11 8.91
N PRO A 211 10.02 13.04 7.63
CA PRO A 211 9.10 12.91 6.49
C PRO A 211 8.12 11.72 6.58
N GLY A 212 8.58 10.58 7.07
CA GLY A 212 7.76 9.39 7.24
C GLY A 212 6.69 9.51 8.33
N MET A 213 6.71 10.56 9.15
CA MET A 213 5.73 10.79 10.22
C MET A 213 4.63 11.80 9.86
N ALA A 214 4.71 12.46 8.69
CA ALA A 214 3.57 13.21 8.18
C ALA A 214 2.36 12.28 7.97
N TRP A 215 1.16 12.71 8.39
CA TRP A 215 -0.04 11.87 8.36
C TRP A 215 -0.37 11.33 6.95
N SER A 216 -0.15 12.14 5.92
CA SER A 216 -0.32 11.74 4.53
C SER A 216 0.65 10.61 4.13
N THR A 217 1.90 10.67 4.60
CA THR A 217 2.90 9.63 4.38
C THR A 217 2.56 8.34 5.15
N ILE A 218 2.10 8.47 6.40
CA ILE A 218 1.62 7.34 7.20
C ILE A 218 0.43 6.69 6.50
N LEU A 219 -0.55 7.48 6.04
CA LEU A 219 -1.73 7.00 5.34
C LEU A 219 -1.35 6.24 4.07
N SER A 220 -0.46 6.81 3.23
CA SER A 220 0.05 6.15 2.01
C SER A 220 0.66 4.78 2.32
N ARG A 221 1.48 4.67 3.39
CA ARG A 221 2.07 3.39 3.79
C ARG A 221 1.03 2.40 4.32
N LYS A 222 0.07 2.86 5.13
CA LYS A 222 -0.97 1.99 5.70
C LYS A 222 -1.93 1.42 4.67
N LEU A 223 -2.24 2.19 3.65
CA LEU A 223 -3.02 1.76 2.50
C LEU A 223 -2.15 1.01 1.47
N ASP A 224 -0.83 1.22 1.51
CA ASP A 224 0.14 0.87 0.46
C ASP A 224 -0.31 1.40 -0.91
N TYR A 225 -0.77 2.66 -0.94
CA TYR A 225 -1.38 3.29 -2.11
C TYR A 225 -0.64 4.60 -2.47
N PRO A 226 -0.50 4.93 -3.78
CA PRO A 226 0.05 6.22 -4.18
C PRO A 226 -0.78 7.36 -3.60
N LEU A 227 -0.12 8.32 -2.94
CA LEU A 227 -0.75 9.53 -2.41
C LEU A 227 0.04 10.74 -2.90
N LEU A 228 -0.68 11.72 -3.46
CA LEU A 228 -0.14 12.99 -3.92
C LEU A 228 -0.46 14.05 -2.86
N ASN A 229 0.58 14.61 -2.26
CA ASN A 229 0.45 15.62 -1.20
C ASN A 229 0.49 17.04 -1.80
N PHE A 230 -0.65 17.70 -1.81
CA PHE A 230 -0.80 19.12 -2.18
C PHE A 230 -1.15 19.96 -0.94
N GLY A 231 -0.43 19.74 0.14
CA GLY A 231 -0.45 20.59 1.33
C GLY A 231 0.35 21.88 1.09
N PHE A 232 -0.27 23.03 1.37
CA PHE A 232 0.35 24.35 1.23
C PHE A 232 0.18 25.13 2.54
N SER A 233 1.25 25.19 3.33
CA SER A 233 1.28 25.81 4.66
C SER A 233 0.72 27.26 4.64
N GLY A 234 -0.35 27.52 5.42
CA GLY A 234 -1.05 28.83 5.43
C GLY A 234 -1.77 29.18 4.12
N ASN A 235 -1.69 28.33 3.09
CA ASN A 235 -2.15 28.63 1.73
C ASN A 235 -3.08 27.55 1.13
N GLY A 236 -3.49 26.57 1.88
CA GLY A 236 -4.54 25.63 1.50
C GLY A 236 -5.92 26.27 1.62
N THR A 237 -6.24 27.23 0.73
CA THR A 237 -7.39 28.14 0.84
C THR A 237 -8.48 27.89 -0.22
N MET A 238 -8.54 26.69 -0.78
CA MET A 238 -9.51 26.30 -1.81
C MET A 238 -9.33 27.14 -3.12
N ASP A 239 -8.09 27.32 -3.56
CA ASP A 239 -7.78 28.06 -4.78
C ASP A 239 -8.35 27.35 -6.01
N SER A 240 -9.19 28.05 -6.78
CA SER A 240 -9.90 27.50 -7.94
C SER A 240 -8.96 26.99 -9.03
N VAL A 241 -7.85 27.68 -9.27
CA VAL A 241 -6.83 27.28 -10.26
C VAL A 241 -6.18 25.94 -9.86
N VAL A 242 -5.82 25.81 -8.58
CA VAL A 242 -5.25 24.55 -8.06
C VAL A 242 -6.28 23.43 -8.16
N LEU A 243 -7.51 23.65 -7.71
CA LEU A 243 -8.57 22.64 -7.71
C LEU A 243 -8.98 22.18 -9.11
N ASP A 244 -9.03 23.10 -10.10
CA ASP A 244 -9.30 22.73 -11.50
C ASP A 244 -8.19 21.83 -12.05
N GLU A 245 -6.92 22.15 -11.75
CA GLU A 245 -5.79 21.30 -12.18
C GLU A 245 -5.79 19.93 -11.50
N LEU A 246 -6.02 19.89 -10.19
CA LEU A 246 -6.14 18.63 -9.46
C LEU A 246 -7.31 17.78 -9.95
N GLY A 247 -8.43 18.42 -10.33
CA GLY A 247 -9.61 17.73 -10.86
C GLY A 247 -9.36 16.98 -12.18
N LYS A 248 -8.31 17.32 -12.95
CA LYS A 248 -7.93 16.61 -14.17
C LYS A 248 -7.23 15.27 -13.90
N ILE A 249 -6.71 15.06 -12.68
CA ILE A 249 -6.03 13.81 -12.30
C ILE A 249 -7.10 12.72 -12.17
N ASP A 250 -6.95 11.61 -12.90
CA ASP A 250 -7.78 10.42 -12.72
C ASP A 250 -7.42 9.73 -11.41
N ALA A 251 -7.97 10.27 -10.32
CA ALA A 251 -7.68 9.86 -8.95
C ALA A 251 -8.59 8.73 -8.49
N ARG A 252 -8.10 7.93 -7.54
CA ARG A 252 -8.93 6.99 -6.78
C ARG A 252 -9.87 7.76 -5.84
N MET A 253 -9.37 8.83 -5.19
CA MET A 253 -10.10 9.68 -4.25
C MET A 253 -9.45 11.06 -4.17
N TYR A 254 -10.26 12.07 -3.91
CA TYR A 254 -9.79 13.39 -3.47
C TYR A 254 -10.03 13.54 -1.97
N ILE A 255 -9.03 14.01 -1.22
CA ILE A 255 -9.14 14.42 0.18
C ILE A 255 -8.97 15.94 0.24
N VAL A 256 -9.91 16.66 0.84
CA VAL A 256 -9.90 18.11 1.00
C VAL A 256 -9.86 18.46 2.48
N ASP A 257 -8.69 18.91 2.95
CA ASP A 257 -8.37 19.27 4.34
C ASP A 257 -7.88 20.71 4.42
N CYS A 258 -8.75 21.68 4.01
CA CYS A 258 -8.38 23.08 3.87
C CYS A 258 -8.93 23.99 4.97
N LEU A 259 -9.83 23.48 5.82
CA LEU A 259 -10.57 24.28 6.79
C LEU A 259 -9.67 25.04 7.78
N PRO A 260 -8.51 24.51 8.27
CA PRO A 260 -7.61 25.25 9.16
C PRO A 260 -7.17 26.61 8.62
N ASN A 261 -6.99 26.76 7.31
CA ASN A 261 -6.61 28.06 6.71
C ASN A 261 -7.81 28.97 6.37
N LEU A 262 -9.02 28.56 6.71
CA LEU A 262 -10.26 29.30 6.44
C LEU A 262 -10.95 29.80 7.70
N VAL A 263 -10.40 29.53 8.90
CA VAL A 263 -11.02 29.89 10.17
C VAL A 263 -11.29 31.40 10.27
N GLY A 264 -10.36 32.23 9.81
CA GLY A 264 -10.51 33.71 9.79
C GLY A 264 -11.31 34.28 8.61
N ILE A 265 -11.85 33.44 7.73
CA ILE A 265 -12.56 33.88 6.50
C ILE A 265 -14.07 33.96 6.78
N ALA A 266 -14.77 34.91 6.14
CA ALA A 266 -16.22 35.09 6.28
C ALA A 266 -16.98 33.80 5.89
N ASP A 267 -18.03 33.44 6.61
CA ASP A 267 -18.77 32.18 6.49
C ASP A 267 -19.31 31.95 5.07
N SER A 268 -19.90 32.99 4.47
CA SER A 268 -20.41 32.92 3.10
C SER A 268 -19.30 32.60 2.09
N SER A 269 -18.09 33.13 2.31
CA SER A 269 -16.94 32.83 1.47
C SER A 269 -16.41 31.42 1.68
N VAL A 270 -16.42 30.90 2.90
CA VAL A 270 -16.03 29.52 3.20
C VAL A 270 -16.96 28.55 2.47
N THR A 271 -18.28 28.70 2.65
CA THR A 271 -19.28 27.89 1.98
C THR A 271 -19.16 27.95 0.46
N ALA A 272 -19.02 29.17 -0.10
CA ALA A 272 -18.86 29.35 -1.54
C ALA A 272 -17.62 28.63 -2.09
N ARG A 273 -16.48 28.70 -1.39
CA ARG A 273 -15.23 28.05 -1.80
C ARG A 273 -15.33 26.53 -1.78
N PHE A 274 -15.97 25.94 -0.76
CA PHE A 274 -16.17 24.48 -0.72
C PHE A 274 -17.12 24.01 -1.82
N ARG A 275 -18.24 24.73 -2.06
CA ARG A 275 -19.16 24.40 -3.16
C ARG A 275 -18.48 24.48 -4.52
N GLN A 276 -17.73 25.56 -4.78
CA GLN A 276 -16.94 25.72 -6.01
C GLN A 276 -15.87 24.64 -6.13
N GLY A 277 -15.16 24.34 -5.04
CA GLY A 277 -14.10 23.33 -5.03
C GLY A 277 -14.62 21.93 -5.36
N VAL A 278 -15.73 21.51 -4.75
CA VAL A 278 -16.40 20.25 -5.08
C VAL A 278 -16.81 20.21 -6.55
N ALA A 279 -17.38 21.30 -7.08
CA ALA A 279 -17.76 21.39 -8.49
C ALA A 279 -16.56 21.26 -9.44
N LEU A 280 -15.42 21.89 -9.11
CA LEU A 280 -14.18 21.80 -9.90
C LEU A 280 -13.60 20.39 -9.89
N LEU A 281 -13.48 19.76 -8.74
CA LEU A 281 -13.02 18.38 -8.62
C LEU A 281 -13.96 17.37 -9.32
N ARG A 282 -15.25 17.70 -9.42
CA ARG A 282 -16.26 16.87 -10.08
C ARG A 282 -16.37 17.10 -11.59
N LYS A 283 -15.70 18.12 -12.10
CA LYS A 283 -15.81 18.56 -13.51
C LYS A 283 -15.37 17.48 -14.50
N TYR A 284 -14.33 16.72 -14.17
CA TYR A 284 -13.71 15.76 -15.08
C TYR A 284 -14.01 14.31 -14.75
N HIS A 285 -14.16 13.97 -13.47
CA HIS A 285 -14.30 12.60 -12.98
C HIS A 285 -15.37 12.47 -11.90
N ARG A 286 -15.96 11.26 -11.79
CA ARG A 286 -16.87 10.88 -10.69
C ARG A 286 -16.13 10.27 -9.49
N THR A 287 -14.92 10.71 -9.25
CA THR A 287 -14.06 10.23 -8.17
C THR A 287 -14.64 10.58 -6.79
N PRO A 288 -14.62 9.69 -5.79
CA PRO A 288 -15.00 10.01 -4.43
C PRO A 288 -14.25 11.23 -3.88
N ILE A 289 -14.97 12.13 -3.19
CA ILE A 289 -14.41 13.31 -2.52
C ILE A 289 -14.67 13.17 -1.01
N LEU A 290 -13.61 13.22 -0.21
CA LEU A 290 -13.67 13.23 1.25
C LEU A 290 -13.37 14.66 1.75
N LEU A 291 -14.38 15.31 2.35
CA LEU A 291 -14.23 16.57 3.06
C LEU A 291 -13.82 16.26 4.51
N VAL A 292 -12.79 16.95 5.00
CA VAL A 292 -12.23 16.72 6.34
C VAL A 292 -12.42 17.97 7.20
N GLU A 293 -12.98 17.81 8.40
CA GLU A 293 -13.06 18.87 9.41
C GLU A 293 -11.67 19.24 9.93
N HIS A 294 -11.55 20.45 10.45
CA HIS A 294 -10.38 20.84 11.24
C HIS A 294 -10.34 19.98 12.50
N ALA A 295 -9.26 19.21 12.65
CA ALA A 295 -9.04 18.40 13.83
C ALA A 295 -8.57 19.30 14.99
N GLU A 296 -9.46 19.57 15.93
CA GLU A 296 -9.19 20.30 17.17
C GLU A 296 -8.88 19.33 18.30
N ALA A 297 -8.20 19.82 19.34
CA ALA A 297 -8.11 19.10 20.61
C ALA A 297 -9.49 19.03 21.29
N GLU A 298 -9.76 17.94 21.99
CA GLU A 298 -11.03 17.75 22.71
C GLU A 298 -11.32 18.86 23.75
N ALA A 299 -10.28 19.56 24.24
CA ALA A 299 -10.39 20.63 25.22
C ALA A 299 -10.80 22.00 24.67
N ASP A 300 -10.75 22.23 23.37
CA ASP A 300 -11.01 23.57 22.78
C ASP A 300 -12.49 24.01 22.90
N GLY A 301 -13.38 23.11 23.30
CA GLY A 301 -14.79 23.37 23.59
C GLY A 301 -15.66 23.62 22.36
N GLU A 302 -17.00 23.52 22.56
CA GLU A 302 -17.99 23.65 21.47
C GLU A 302 -18.09 25.07 20.90
N ASP A 303 -17.54 26.08 21.55
CA ASP A 303 -17.63 27.48 21.17
C ASP A 303 -16.40 28.00 20.41
N SER A 304 -15.44 27.14 20.02
CA SER A 304 -14.25 27.56 19.28
C SER A 304 -14.60 28.06 17.87
N ALA A 305 -13.78 28.98 17.34
CA ALA A 305 -13.93 29.47 15.97
C ALA A 305 -13.80 28.33 14.94
N ALA A 306 -12.98 27.31 15.21
CA ALA A 306 -12.81 26.17 14.36
C ALA A 306 -14.01 25.24 14.43
N CYS A 307 -14.62 25.02 15.63
CA CYS A 307 -15.88 24.30 15.78
C CYS A 307 -17.02 24.94 14.95
N HIS A 308 -17.13 26.28 14.97
CA HIS A 308 -18.07 27.00 14.11
C HIS A 308 -17.81 26.72 12.63
N LYS A 309 -16.57 26.72 12.16
CA LYS A 309 -16.23 26.43 10.76
C LYS A 309 -16.48 24.94 10.40
N ASN A 310 -16.26 24.02 11.34
CA ASN A 310 -16.62 22.62 11.18
C ASN A 310 -18.13 22.47 10.96
N ALA A 311 -18.95 23.18 11.75
CA ALA A 311 -20.41 23.19 11.56
C ALA A 311 -20.83 23.75 10.20
N LEU A 312 -20.18 24.80 9.71
CA LEU A 312 -20.40 25.34 8.36
C LEU A 312 -20.05 24.33 7.26
N LEU A 313 -18.91 23.66 7.38
CA LEU A 313 -18.51 22.64 6.42
C LEU A 313 -19.49 21.47 6.40
N ARG A 314 -19.97 21.05 7.57
CA ARG A 314 -20.97 19.99 7.70
C ARG A 314 -22.29 20.39 7.04
N ALA A 315 -22.80 21.58 7.30
CA ALA A 315 -24.00 22.08 6.67
C ALA A 315 -23.84 22.17 5.14
N CYS A 316 -22.68 22.63 4.66
CA CYS A 316 -22.37 22.65 3.23
C CYS A 316 -22.36 21.24 2.60
N TYR A 317 -21.77 20.27 3.29
CA TYR A 317 -21.77 18.87 2.88
C TYR A 317 -23.19 18.30 2.79
N GLU A 318 -24.02 18.51 3.81
CA GLU A 318 -25.40 18.03 3.86
C GLU A 318 -26.23 18.61 2.72
N GLN A 319 -26.14 19.93 2.48
CA GLN A 319 -26.80 20.59 1.35
C GLN A 319 -26.38 20.02 -0.01
N LEU A 320 -25.07 19.82 -0.23
CA LEU A 320 -24.57 19.23 -1.48
C LEU A 320 -25.07 17.80 -1.68
N ARG A 321 -25.21 17.04 -0.59
CA ARG A 321 -25.80 15.70 -0.62
C ARG A 321 -27.30 15.74 -0.95
N GLU A 322 -28.06 16.65 -0.38
CA GLU A 322 -29.49 16.86 -0.68
C GLU A 322 -29.69 17.30 -2.14
N GLU A 323 -28.79 18.10 -2.68
CA GLU A 323 -28.75 18.50 -4.11
C GLU A 323 -28.39 17.35 -5.06
N GLY A 324 -28.04 16.18 -4.52
CA GLY A 324 -27.74 14.97 -5.29
C GLY A 324 -26.30 14.89 -5.80
N VAL A 325 -25.34 15.61 -5.20
CA VAL A 325 -23.91 15.48 -5.54
C VAL A 325 -23.45 14.06 -5.15
N PRO A 326 -23.06 13.21 -6.12
CA PRO A 326 -22.71 11.83 -5.85
C PRO A 326 -21.31 11.70 -5.24
N GLU A 327 -21.02 10.56 -4.61
CA GLU A 327 -19.68 10.18 -4.13
C GLU A 327 -19.02 11.27 -3.27
N LEU A 328 -19.80 11.98 -2.44
CA LEU A 328 -19.32 12.98 -1.49
C LEU A 328 -19.38 12.39 -0.08
N TYR A 329 -18.27 12.42 0.63
CA TYR A 329 -18.07 11.83 1.93
C TYR A 329 -17.51 12.85 2.92
N TYR A 330 -17.57 12.52 4.21
CA TYR A 330 -17.24 13.44 5.28
C TYR A 330 -16.48 12.74 6.41
N LEU A 331 -15.46 13.39 6.95
CA LEU A 331 -14.72 12.94 8.13
C LEU A 331 -14.74 14.06 9.17
N SER A 332 -15.39 13.81 10.29
CA SER A 332 -15.52 14.78 11.38
C SER A 332 -14.29 14.82 12.29
N CYS A 333 -14.08 15.95 12.96
CA CYS A 333 -13.03 16.11 13.98
C CYS A 333 -13.20 15.07 15.11
N ARG A 334 -14.44 14.74 15.48
CA ARG A 334 -14.75 13.71 16.47
C ARG A 334 -14.27 12.31 16.03
N GLU A 335 -14.40 11.96 14.77
CA GLU A 335 -13.89 10.68 14.23
C GLU A 335 -12.36 10.67 14.18
N ILE A 336 -11.70 11.82 14.00
CA ILE A 336 -10.24 11.98 14.10
C ILE A 336 -9.81 11.82 15.56
N GLY A 337 -10.48 12.51 16.50
CA GLY A 337 -10.31 12.37 17.94
C GLY A 337 -8.89 12.69 18.39
N LEU A 338 -8.43 13.94 18.23
CA LEU A 338 -7.12 14.36 18.72
C LEU A 338 -7.24 14.75 20.21
N PRO A 339 -6.52 14.08 21.13
CA PRO A 339 -6.38 14.54 22.49
C PRO A 339 -5.42 15.75 22.57
N ASP A 340 -5.48 16.51 23.65
CA ASP A 340 -4.68 17.74 23.86
C ASP A 340 -3.17 17.52 23.63
N ASP A 341 -2.64 16.40 24.11
CA ASP A 341 -1.22 16.02 23.94
C ASP A 341 -0.83 15.68 22.48
N ALA A 342 -1.79 15.69 21.57
CA ALA A 342 -1.53 15.41 20.17
C ALA A 342 -1.04 16.63 19.37
N LEU A 343 -1.10 17.83 19.92
CA LEU A 343 -0.72 19.08 19.26
C LEU A 343 0.60 19.63 19.81
N VAL A 344 1.40 20.29 18.95
CA VAL A 344 2.68 20.88 19.32
C VAL A 344 2.52 22.34 19.75
N ASP A 345 1.69 23.09 19.04
CA ASP A 345 1.49 24.54 19.20
C ASP A 345 0.00 24.93 19.31
N GLY A 346 -0.85 23.96 19.66
CA GLY A 346 -2.30 24.13 19.75
C GLY A 346 -3.03 23.97 18.40
N ILE A 347 -2.29 23.82 17.29
CA ILE A 347 -2.87 23.69 15.92
C ILE A 347 -2.27 22.49 15.20
N HIS A 348 -0.94 22.37 15.20
CA HIS A 348 -0.25 21.38 14.38
C HIS A 348 -0.02 20.08 15.14
N PRO A 349 -0.41 18.93 14.54
CA PRO A 349 -0.24 17.63 15.18
C PRO A 349 1.23 17.25 15.38
N SER A 350 1.55 16.72 16.56
CA SER A 350 2.78 15.96 16.83
C SER A 350 2.79 14.64 16.06
N ASP A 351 3.88 13.86 16.11
CA ASP A 351 3.91 12.51 15.52
C ASP A 351 2.74 11.64 16.01
N TYR A 352 2.32 11.79 17.26
CA TYR A 352 1.15 11.10 17.80
C TYR A 352 -0.15 11.56 17.13
N GLY A 353 -0.35 12.87 17.00
CA GLY A 353 -1.51 13.45 16.32
C GLY A 353 -1.54 13.08 14.84
N MET A 354 -0.40 13.11 14.14
CA MET A 354 -0.26 12.66 12.76
C MET A 354 -0.68 11.19 12.58
N MET A 355 -0.28 10.33 13.52
CA MET A 355 -0.69 8.92 13.51
C MET A 355 -2.20 8.77 13.71
N ARG A 356 -2.80 9.52 14.63
CA ARG A 356 -4.25 9.52 14.90
C ARG A 356 -5.05 9.93 13.66
N GLN A 357 -4.66 11.04 13.03
CA GLN A 357 -5.31 11.55 11.81
C GLN A 357 -5.18 10.54 10.65
N ALA A 358 -4.00 9.98 10.44
CA ALA A 358 -3.80 8.97 9.42
C ALA A 358 -4.67 7.72 9.63
N MET A 359 -4.82 7.26 10.89
CA MET A 359 -5.68 6.11 11.22
C MET A 359 -7.17 6.41 11.01
N ALA A 360 -7.62 7.62 11.30
CA ALA A 360 -9.00 8.03 11.05
C ALA A 360 -9.31 8.08 9.55
N CYS A 361 -8.42 8.69 8.77
CA CYS A 361 -8.53 8.71 7.31
C CYS A 361 -8.48 7.29 6.72
N GLU A 362 -7.57 6.42 7.19
CA GLU A 362 -7.51 5.03 6.74
C GLU A 362 -8.84 4.30 6.96
N ARG A 363 -9.41 4.38 8.16
CA ARG A 363 -10.71 3.75 8.46
C ARG A 363 -11.81 4.25 7.53
N LYS A 364 -11.91 5.58 7.36
CA LYS A 364 -12.94 6.19 6.49
C LYS A 364 -12.77 5.79 5.03
N ILE A 365 -11.55 5.77 4.51
CA ILE A 365 -11.26 5.37 3.13
C ILE A 365 -11.62 3.90 2.92
N ARG A 366 -11.22 3.02 3.85
CA ARG A 366 -11.57 1.59 3.76
C ARG A 366 -13.07 1.34 3.87
N GLU A 367 -13.79 2.12 4.70
CA GLU A 367 -15.26 2.11 4.77
C GLU A 367 -15.88 2.49 3.42
N ILE A 368 -15.42 3.58 2.81
CA ILE A 368 -15.93 4.08 1.51
C ILE A 368 -15.76 3.04 0.40
N PHE A 369 -14.62 2.35 0.38
CA PHE A 369 -14.33 1.34 -0.64
C PHE A 369 -14.76 -0.09 -0.25
N GLY A 370 -15.31 -0.29 0.92
CA GLY A 370 -15.69 -1.62 1.40
C GLY A 370 -14.50 -2.55 1.69
N GLU A 371 -13.36 -1.99 2.08
CA GLU A 371 -12.06 -2.66 2.29
C GLU A 371 -11.66 -2.70 3.77
N GLU A 372 -12.62 -2.73 4.70
CA GLU A 372 -12.33 -2.73 6.13
C GLU A 372 -11.45 -3.90 6.51
N GLN A 373 -10.46 -3.62 7.35
CA GLN A 373 -9.55 -4.64 7.84
C GLN A 373 -10.12 -5.36 9.07
N GLY A 374 -9.83 -6.65 9.16
CA GLY A 374 -10.02 -7.40 10.39
C GLY A 374 -8.79 -7.33 11.32
N ASN A 375 -8.86 -8.04 12.42
CA ASN A 375 -7.83 -8.08 13.44
C ASN A 375 -6.80 -9.22 13.27
N LEU A 376 -6.97 -10.10 12.27
CA LEU A 376 -6.06 -11.19 11.97
C LEU A 376 -5.05 -10.79 10.88
N SER A 377 -3.90 -11.44 10.84
CA SER A 377 -2.94 -11.28 9.74
C SER A 377 -3.56 -11.59 8.38
N THR A 378 -4.39 -12.64 8.30
CA THR A 378 -5.10 -13.07 7.09
C THR A 378 -6.20 -12.11 6.62
N THR A 379 -6.56 -11.11 7.44
CA THR A 379 -7.58 -10.09 7.12
C THR A 379 -7.00 -8.69 6.92
N ARG A 380 -5.67 -8.58 6.82
CA ARG A 380 -4.97 -7.31 6.56
C ARG A 380 -4.28 -7.38 5.21
N PRO A 381 -4.66 -6.55 4.24
CA PRO A 381 -4.04 -6.57 2.92
C PRO A 381 -2.55 -6.21 3.03
N VAL A 382 -1.71 -7.05 2.46
CA VAL A 382 -0.26 -6.84 2.41
C VAL A 382 0.30 -7.46 1.14
N ARG A 383 1.22 -6.77 0.45
CA ARG A 383 1.91 -7.30 -0.71
C ARG A 383 3.03 -8.28 -0.31
N GLN A 384 3.59 -8.97 -1.28
CA GLN A 384 4.69 -9.91 -1.05
C GLN A 384 5.71 -9.88 -2.20
N ARG A 385 6.88 -10.46 -1.93
CA ARG A 385 7.98 -10.62 -2.90
C ARG A 385 8.78 -11.90 -2.61
N ARG A 386 8.09 -12.95 -2.17
CA ARG A 386 8.74 -14.23 -1.79
C ARG A 386 9.26 -15.03 -2.98
N ASP A 387 8.79 -14.76 -4.15
CA ASP A 387 9.05 -15.46 -5.40
C ASP A 387 9.95 -14.68 -6.38
N ALA A 388 10.54 -13.59 -5.93
CA ALA A 388 11.40 -12.73 -6.75
C ALA A 388 12.50 -13.46 -7.56
N PRO A 389 13.00 -14.65 -7.18
CA PRO A 389 13.90 -15.40 -8.04
C PRO A 389 13.25 -15.95 -9.33
N TYR A 390 11.93 -16.05 -9.37
CA TYR A 390 11.17 -16.67 -10.46
C TYR A 390 10.42 -15.65 -11.31
N TYR A 391 9.78 -14.68 -10.69
CA TYR A 391 9.06 -13.58 -11.33
C TYR A 391 8.88 -12.42 -10.35
N GLU A 392 8.60 -11.23 -10.87
CA GLU A 392 8.27 -10.09 -10.02
C GLU A 392 6.75 -10.04 -9.80
N TRP A 393 6.33 -10.19 -8.56
CA TRP A 393 4.92 -10.23 -8.16
C TRP A 393 4.15 -8.95 -8.53
N PHE A 394 4.79 -7.79 -8.37
CA PHE A 394 4.18 -6.51 -8.71
C PHE A 394 3.98 -6.35 -10.23
N ASP A 395 4.95 -6.79 -11.05
CA ASP A 395 4.83 -6.78 -12.51
C ASP A 395 3.67 -7.69 -12.98
N ARG A 396 3.41 -8.79 -12.25
CA ARG A 396 2.27 -9.67 -12.53
C ARG A 396 0.94 -8.99 -12.19
N HIS A 397 0.85 -8.30 -11.06
CA HIS A 397 -0.30 -7.48 -10.68
C HIS A 397 -0.59 -6.41 -11.74
N GLU A 398 0.41 -5.63 -12.16
CA GLU A 398 0.24 -4.61 -13.21
C GLU A 398 -0.17 -5.22 -14.57
N ALA A 399 0.35 -6.39 -14.91
CA ALA A 399 -0.06 -7.10 -16.13
C ALA A 399 -1.54 -7.52 -16.07
N ILE A 400 -2.05 -7.96 -14.92
CA ILE A 400 -3.47 -8.26 -14.70
C ILE A 400 -4.30 -6.98 -14.87
N LEU A 401 -3.94 -5.88 -14.22
CA LEU A 401 -4.63 -4.60 -14.36
C LEU A 401 -4.68 -4.12 -15.82
N THR A 402 -3.55 -4.23 -16.52
CA THR A 402 -3.45 -3.84 -17.93
C THR A 402 -4.35 -4.69 -18.81
N LYS A 403 -4.34 -6.00 -18.59
CA LYS A 403 -5.20 -6.92 -19.34
C LYS A 403 -6.68 -6.63 -19.12
N ASN A 404 -7.10 -6.42 -17.87
CA ASN A 404 -8.49 -6.14 -17.53
C ASN A 404 -9.02 -4.84 -18.16
N ARG A 405 -8.14 -3.84 -18.36
CA ARG A 405 -8.49 -2.59 -19.06
C ARG A 405 -8.70 -2.78 -20.56
N ILE A 406 -7.96 -3.72 -21.16
CA ILE A 406 -8.05 -4.01 -22.61
C ILE A 406 -9.23 -4.93 -22.89
N GLU A 407 -9.41 -5.95 -22.07
CA GLU A 407 -10.44 -6.98 -22.23
C GLU A 407 -11.04 -7.30 -20.85
N ALA A 408 -12.25 -6.81 -20.61
CA ALA A 408 -12.98 -7.08 -19.37
C ALA A 408 -13.21 -8.58 -19.20
N PRO A 409 -12.76 -9.21 -18.10
CA PRO A 409 -12.91 -10.64 -17.90
C PRO A 409 -14.37 -11.01 -17.60
N LYS A 410 -14.87 -12.04 -18.29
CA LYS A 410 -16.21 -12.59 -18.05
C LYS A 410 -16.26 -13.39 -16.73
N ASN A 411 -15.32 -14.32 -16.57
CA ASN A 411 -15.13 -15.14 -15.38
C ASN A 411 -13.71 -14.99 -14.86
N VAL A 412 -13.54 -14.88 -13.56
CA VAL A 412 -12.26 -14.64 -12.91
C VAL A 412 -11.89 -15.83 -12.03
N LEU A 413 -10.66 -16.34 -12.17
CA LEU A 413 -10.08 -17.33 -11.26
C LEU A 413 -8.94 -16.69 -10.48
N LEU A 414 -9.21 -16.38 -9.20
CA LEU A 414 -8.26 -15.80 -8.25
C LEU A 414 -7.54 -16.89 -7.46
N GLY A 415 -6.25 -16.71 -7.19
CA GLY A 415 -5.53 -17.68 -6.36
C GLY A 415 -4.02 -17.49 -6.29
N ASN A 416 -3.35 -18.54 -5.85
CA ASN A 416 -1.90 -18.62 -5.67
C ASN A 416 -1.18 -19.30 -6.84
N SER A 417 -0.02 -19.96 -6.58
CA SER A 417 0.75 -20.69 -7.59
C SER A 417 -0.05 -21.80 -8.31
N ILE A 418 -1.00 -22.42 -7.63
CA ILE A 418 -1.83 -23.47 -8.23
C ILE A 418 -2.66 -22.89 -9.38
N VAL A 419 -3.20 -21.68 -9.22
CA VAL A 419 -3.88 -20.96 -10.31
C VAL A 419 -2.87 -20.40 -11.31
N HIS A 420 -1.83 -19.71 -10.84
CA HIS A 420 -0.84 -19.06 -11.69
C HIS A 420 -0.19 -20.02 -12.69
N PHE A 421 0.21 -21.21 -12.21
CA PHE A 421 0.93 -22.19 -13.01
C PHE A 421 0.02 -23.15 -13.80
N TRP A 422 -1.29 -22.99 -13.75
CA TRP A 422 -2.22 -23.81 -14.50
C TRP A 422 -2.03 -23.59 -16.02
N GLY A 423 -2.32 -22.40 -16.50
CA GLY A 423 -2.25 -21.98 -17.90
C GLY A 423 -2.88 -20.59 -18.07
N GLY A 424 -2.84 -20.01 -19.26
CA GLY A 424 -3.50 -18.75 -19.57
C GLY A 424 -2.92 -17.50 -18.91
N ALA A 425 -1.89 -17.63 -18.11
CA ALA A 425 -1.20 -16.51 -17.52
C ALA A 425 -0.09 -16.01 -18.45
N ASP A 426 -0.12 -14.72 -18.79
CA ASP A 426 0.97 -14.07 -19.48
C ASP A 426 2.21 -14.09 -18.58
N LYS A 427 3.38 -14.44 -19.14
CA LYS A 427 4.64 -14.57 -18.40
C LYS A 427 4.62 -15.61 -17.26
N GLY A 428 3.71 -16.59 -17.28
CA GLY A 428 3.71 -17.71 -16.35
C GLY A 428 5.00 -18.54 -16.50
N HIS A 429 5.74 -18.74 -15.39
CA HIS A 429 7.00 -19.49 -15.38
C HIS A 429 6.79 -20.99 -15.65
N TYR A 430 5.63 -21.51 -15.27
CA TYR A 430 5.19 -22.88 -15.51
C TYR A 430 3.79 -22.89 -16.13
N ARG A 431 3.50 -23.91 -16.93
CA ARG A 431 2.19 -24.20 -17.53
C ARG A 431 1.88 -25.67 -17.31
N ASN A 432 1.58 -26.03 -16.05
CA ASN A 432 1.41 -27.44 -15.64
C ASN A 432 0.14 -28.08 -16.19
N GLY A 433 -0.85 -27.29 -16.62
CA GLY A 433 -2.14 -27.73 -17.14
C GLY A 433 -2.58 -26.92 -18.35
N ALA A 434 -1.66 -26.60 -19.28
CA ALA A 434 -1.93 -25.74 -20.42
C ALA A 434 -3.08 -26.26 -21.29
N LYS A 435 -3.13 -27.59 -21.56
CA LYS A 435 -4.17 -28.18 -22.39
C LYS A 435 -5.55 -28.10 -21.73
N SER A 436 -5.64 -28.44 -20.43
CA SER A 436 -6.90 -28.33 -19.68
C SER A 436 -7.34 -26.88 -19.51
N TRP A 437 -6.39 -25.94 -19.40
CA TRP A 437 -6.71 -24.52 -19.40
C TRP A 437 -7.34 -24.08 -20.73
N GLU A 438 -6.67 -24.34 -21.84
CA GLU A 438 -7.10 -23.94 -23.20
C GLU A 438 -8.43 -24.57 -23.59
N GLN A 439 -8.62 -25.87 -23.29
CA GLN A 439 -9.78 -26.62 -23.73
C GLN A 439 -11.02 -26.46 -22.84
N ILE A 440 -10.85 -26.10 -21.57
CA ILE A 440 -11.94 -26.03 -20.58
C ILE A 440 -12.07 -24.63 -19.99
N MET A 441 -11.05 -24.14 -19.29
CA MET A 441 -11.15 -22.89 -18.55
C MET A 441 -11.28 -21.66 -19.45
N TYR A 442 -10.45 -21.59 -20.50
CA TYR A 442 -10.50 -20.50 -21.48
C TYR A 442 -11.83 -20.51 -22.27
N VAL A 443 -12.30 -21.69 -22.70
CA VAL A 443 -13.59 -21.86 -23.40
C VAL A 443 -14.76 -21.45 -22.50
N ALA A 444 -14.65 -21.71 -21.19
CA ALA A 444 -15.62 -21.23 -20.19
C ALA A 444 -15.47 -19.73 -19.85
N GLY A 445 -14.59 -19.00 -20.54
CA GLY A 445 -14.41 -17.55 -20.39
C GLY A 445 -13.63 -17.12 -19.15
N PHE A 446 -12.79 -17.99 -18.57
CA PHE A 446 -11.99 -17.65 -17.39
C PHE A 446 -10.71 -16.88 -17.72
N SER A 447 -10.46 -15.83 -16.96
CA SER A 447 -9.17 -15.16 -16.87
C SER A 447 -8.38 -15.67 -15.66
N ASN A 448 -7.09 -15.99 -15.86
CA ASN A 448 -6.19 -16.43 -14.80
C ASN A 448 -5.59 -15.22 -14.06
N MET A 449 -6.02 -15.02 -12.81
CA MET A 449 -5.47 -14.01 -11.90
C MET A 449 -4.73 -14.65 -10.71
N GLY A 450 -4.09 -15.79 -10.92
CA GLY A 450 -3.22 -16.41 -9.94
C GLY A 450 -1.88 -15.69 -9.82
N CYS A 451 -1.35 -15.62 -8.60
CA CYS A 451 0.01 -15.17 -8.31
C CYS A 451 0.73 -16.19 -7.41
N GLY A 452 1.92 -16.60 -7.80
CA GLY A 452 2.73 -17.56 -7.05
C GLY A 452 2.99 -17.09 -5.63
N PHE A 453 3.08 -18.04 -4.70
CA PHE A 453 3.31 -17.81 -3.26
C PHE A 453 2.26 -16.94 -2.53
N ASP A 454 1.19 -16.51 -3.18
CA ASP A 454 0.14 -15.75 -2.50
C ASP A 454 -0.46 -16.51 -1.33
N ARG A 455 -0.61 -15.79 -0.24
CA ARG A 455 -1.44 -16.08 0.90
C ARG A 455 -2.75 -15.31 0.80
N ILE A 456 -3.68 -15.54 1.70
CA ILE A 456 -4.99 -14.88 1.74
C ILE A 456 -4.82 -13.35 1.78
N GLU A 457 -3.95 -12.85 2.66
CA GLU A 457 -3.64 -11.43 2.83
C GLU A 457 -3.04 -10.77 1.58
N ASN A 458 -2.34 -11.53 0.75
CA ASN A 458 -1.76 -11.01 -0.49
C ASN A 458 -2.82 -10.91 -1.60
N LEU A 459 -3.70 -11.90 -1.70
CA LEU A 459 -4.84 -11.83 -2.60
C LEU A 459 -5.80 -10.70 -2.19
N LEU A 460 -6.04 -10.52 -0.89
CA LEU A 460 -6.82 -9.40 -0.37
C LEU A 460 -6.21 -8.06 -0.78
N TRP A 461 -4.87 -7.91 -0.72
CA TRP A 461 -4.18 -6.72 -1.21
C TRP A 461 -4.47 -6.47 -2.70
N ARG A 462 -4.38 -7.50 -3.55
CA ARG A 462 -4.62 -7.36 -5.00
C ARG A 462 -6.06 -6.97 -5.32
N VAL A 463 -7.03 -7.48 -4.55
CA VAL A 463 -8.44 -7.08 -4.66
C VAL A 463 -8.60 -5.61 -4.30
N CYS A 464 -8.06 -5.15 -3.17
CA CYS A 464 -8.09 -3.75 -2.76
C CYS A 464 -7.28 -2.80 -3.68
N HIS A 465 -6.48 -3.33 -4.60
CA HIS A 465 -5.65 -2.57 -5.55
C HIS A 465 -6.11 -2.73 -7.01
N GLY A 466 -7.40 -2.95 -7.19
CA GLY A 466 -8.07 -2.73 -8.47
C GLY A 466 -8.16 -3.95 -9.41
N GLU A 467 -7.71 -5.14 -9.00
CA GLU A 467 -7.84 -6.31 -9.90
C GLU A 467 -9.30 -6.70 -10.20
N LEU A 468 -10.25 -6.25 -9.38
CA LEU A 468 -11.69 -6.46 -9.58
C LEU A 468 -12.46 -5.17 -9.92
N ASP A 469 -11.77 -4.08 -10.26
CA ASP A 469 -12.40 -2.79 -10.52
C ASP A 469 -12.55 -2.49 -12.02
N GLY A 470 -13.57 -1.71 -12.36
CA GLY A 470 -13.75 -1.17 -13.71
C GLY A 470 -14.43 -2.12 -14.71
N TYR A 471 -14.93 -3.27 -14.27
CA TYR A 471 -15.72 -4.21 -15.05
C TYR A 471 -16.69 -4.99 -14.15
N GLU A 472 -17.65 -5.69 -14.73
CA GLU A 472 -18.56 -6.60 -14.04
C GLU A 472 -18.30 -8.04 -14.50
N ALA A 473 -17.88 -8.90 -13.57
CA ALA A 473 -17.73 -10.33 -13.84
C ALA A 473 -19.06 -11.08 -13.64
N GLU A 474 -19.29 -12.14 -14.41
CA GLU A 474 -20.39 -13.06 -14.12
C GLU A 474 -20.07 -13.97 -12.92
N ARG A 475 -18.81 -14.45 -12.84
CA ARG A 475 -18.34 -15.34 -11.78
C ARG A 475 -16.95 -14.93 -11.29
N VAL A 476 -16.78 -14.98 -9.96
CA VAL A 476 -15.47 -14.83 -9.30
C VAL A 476 -15.20 -16.09 -8.48
N VAL A 477 -14.25 -16.90 -8.93
CA VAL A 477 -13.87 -18.15 -8.28
C VAL A 477 -12.56 -17.97 -7.52
N VAL A 478 -12.55 -18.32 -6.24
CA VAL A 478 -11.42 -18.12 -5.32
C VAL A 478 -10.81 -19.47 -4.92
N MET A 479 -9.50 -19.66 -5.19
CA MET A 479 -8.74 -20.84 -4.78
C MET A 479 -7.46 -20.44 -4.07
N ILE A 480 -7.51 -20.26 -2.75
CA ILE A 480 -6.43 -19.69 -1.92
C ILE A 480 -6.34 -20.40 -0.55
N GLY A 481 -5.24 -20.23 0.17
CA GLY A 481 -5.08 -20.64 1.57
C GLY A 481 -4.01 -21.71 1.80
N THR A 482 -3.58 -22.47 0.78
CA THR A 482 -2.57 -23.53 0.96
C THR A 482 -1.22 -23.01 1.50
N ASN A 483 -0.83 -21.76 1.14
CA ASN A 483 0.41 -21.14 1.62
C ASN A 483 0.28 -20.62 3.08
N ASN A 484 -0.95 -20.46 3.58
CA ASN A 484 -1.20 -20.09 4.97
C ASN A 484 -1.08 -21.29 5.92
N LEU A 485 -1.19 -22.54 5.44
CA LEU A 485 -1.07 -23.74 6.27
C LEU A 485 0.26 -23.81 7.05
N SER A 486 1.32 -23.18 6.58
CA SER A 486 2.62 -23.18 7.26
C SER A 486 2.79 -22.10 8.33
N CYS A 487 1.87 -21.10 8.41
CA CYS A 487 2.05 -19.92 9.27
C CYS A 487 0.79 -19.44 9.98
N ASN A 488 -0.37 -20.03 9.68
CA ASN A 488 -1.63 -19.67 10.31
C ASN A 488 -2.35 -20.89 10.87
N THR A 489 -3.19 -20.68 11.87
CA THR A 489 -4.13 -21.69 12.38
C THR A 489 -5.27 -21.92 11.40
N ASP A 490 -5.97 -23.05 11.55
CA ASP A 490 -7.12 -23.38 10.68
C ASP A 490 -8.23 -22.32 10.80
N ASP A 491 -8.50 -21.82 12.01
CA ASP A 491 -9.49 -20.73 12.24
C ASP A 491 -9.10 -19.43 11.54
N GLU A 492 -7.82 -19.04 11.61
CA GLU A 492 -7.33 -17.84 10.91
C GLU A 492 -7.45 -17.97 9.38
N ILE A 493 -7.24 -19.19 8.83
CA ILE A 493 -7.40 -19.46 7.40
C ILE A 493 -8.88 -19.33 7.01
N ILE A 494 -9.78 -19.98 7.75
CA ILE A 494 -11.23 -19.96 7.46
C ILE A 494 -11.78 -18.55 7.56
N ARG A 495 -11.46 -17.82 8.64
CA ARG A 495 -11.90 -16.44 8.84
C ARG A 495 -11.29 -15.49 7.82
N GLY A 496 -10.02 -15.73 7.43
CA GLY A 496 -9.34 -14.97 6.38
C GLY A 496 -10.02 -15.12 5.02
N ILE A 497 -10.35 -16.35 4.61
CA ILE A 497 -11.07 -16.60 3.35
C ILE A 497 -12.48 -16.01 3.40
N ALA A 498 -13.20 -16.17 4.52
CA ALA A 498 -14.52 -15.58 4.68
C ALA A 498 -14.49 -14.04 4.57
N HIS A 499 -13.47 -13.41 5.17
CA HIS A 499 -13.28 -11.96 5.05
C HIS A 499 -12.96 -11.55 3.60
N LEU A 500 -12.04 -12.24 2.94
CA LEU A 500 -11.66 -12.00 1.55
C LEU A 500 -12.88 -12.06 0.61
N VAL A 501 -13.70 -13.09 0.70
CA VAL A 501 -14.87 -13.22 -0.19
C VAL A 501 -15.96 -12.18 0.11
N ALA A 502 -16.06 -11.71 1.35
CA ALA A 502 -16.94 -10.58 1.68
C ALA A 502 -16.47 -9.27 1.05
N VAL A 503 -15.16 -9.03 0.98
CA VAL A 503 -14.59 -7.88 0.25
C VAL A 503 -14.82 -8.04 -1.25
N ILE A 504 -14.55 -9.22 -1.82
CA ILE A 504 -14.78 -9.52 -3.24
C ILE A 504 -16.25 -9.24 -3.63
N ALA A 505 -17.21 -9.68 -2.81
CA ALA A 505 -18.64 -9.46 -3.07
C ALA A 505 -19.02 -7.97 -3.09
N ARG A 506 -18.29 -7.10 -2.38
CA ARG A 506 -18.50 -5.64 -2.44
C ARG A 506 -17.92 -5.02 -3.71
N HIS A 507 -16.76 -5.51 -4.17
CA HIS A 507 -16.18 -5.06 -5.44
C HIS A 507 -16.94 -5.58 -6.68
N GLN A 508 -17.57 -6.75 -6.56
CA GLN A 508 -18.30 -7.41 -7.64
C GLN A 508 -19.71 -7.84 -7.18
N PRO A 509 -20.62 -6.87 -6.89
CA PRO A 509 -21.91 -7.16 -6.26
C PRO A 509 -22.86 -7.97 -7.14
N SER A 510 -22.68 -7.96 -8.46
CA SER A 510 -23.48 -8.71 -9.43
C SER A 510 -22.92 -10.11 -9.73
N ALA A 511 -21.71 -10.41 -9.28
CA ALA A 511 -21.03 -11.67 -9.61
C ALA A 511 -21.45 -12.83 -8.70
N GLY A 512 -21.53 -14.03 -9.26
CA GLY A 512 -21.55 -15.26 -8.47
C GLY A 512 -20.18 -15.56 -7.87
N VAL A 513 -20.04 -15.36 -6.54
CA VAL A 513 -18.78 -15.66 -5.83
C VAL A 513 -18.77 -17.11 -5.37
N GLU A 514 -17.70 -17.84 -5.76
CA GLU A 514 -17.51 -19.25 -5.46
C GLU A 514 -16.16 -19.50 -4.79
N VAL A 515 -16.13 -20.37 -3.79
CA VAL A 515 -14.90 -20.78 -3.10
C VAL A 515 -14.57 -22.22 -3.44
N ILE A 516 -13.34 -22.43 -3.90
CA ILE A 516 -12.79 -23.78 -4.08
C ILE A 516 -12.03 -24.16 -2.82
N GLY A 517 -12.37 -25.33 -2.26
CA GLY A 517 -11.64 -25.89 -1.12
C GLY A 517 -10.14 -26.03 -1.41
N LEU A 518 -9.31 -25.97 -0.39
CA LEU A 518 -7.88 -26.20 -0.52
C LEU A 518 -7.65 -27.57 -1.16
N LEU A 519 -6.81 -27.61 -2.22
CA LEU A 519 -6.44 -28.88 -2.81
C LEU A 519 -5.57 -29.72 -1.85
N PRO A 520 -5.67 -31.07 -1.89
CA PRO A 520 -4.87 -31.92 -1.05
C PRO A 520 -3.38 -31.71 -1.33
N ARG A 521 -2.58 -31.83 -0.29
CA ARG A 521 -1.14 -31.60 -0.32
C ARG A 521 -0.44 -32.74 0.40
N ARG A 522 0.65 -33.25 -0.16
CA ARG A 522 1.43 -34.36 0.42
C ARG A 522 1.76 -34.11 1.89
N GLY A 523 1.39 -35.06 2.74
CA GLY A 523 1.65 -35.01 4.18
C GLY A 523 0.76 -34.04 4.98
N MET A 524 -0.22 -33.41 4.34
CA MET A 524 -1.18 -32.50 4.99
C MET A 524 -2.64 -32.82 4.63
N GLU A 525 -2.90 -33.98 4.04
CA GLU A 525 -4.22 -34.34 3.52
C GLU A 525 -5.31 -34.31 4.60
N ASP A 526 -5.03 -34.84 5.79
CA ASP A 526 -5.99 -34.88 6.89
C ASP A 526 -6.31 -33.47 7.42
N ARG A 527 -5.28 -32.61 7.54
CA ARG A 527 -5.47 -31.20 7.92
C ARG A 527 -6.28 -30.44 6.86
N VAL A 528 -5.93 -30.59 5.58
CA VAL A 528 -6.66 -29.95 4.48
C VAL A 528 -8.12 -30.38 4.47
N SER A 529 -8.41 -31.68 4.69
CA SER A 529 -9.77 -32.18 4.79
C SER A 529 -10.54 -31.53 5.95
N GLY A 530 -9.92 -31.44 7.13
CA GLY A 530 -10.53 -30.78 8.30
C GLY A 530 -10.80 -29.28 8.08
N VAL A 531 -9.86 -28.57 7.45
CA VAL A 531 -10.05 -27.16 7.07
C VAL A 531 -11.21 -27.02 6.09
N ASN A 532 -11.25 -27.86 5.04
CA ASN A 532 -12.30 -27.78 4.01
C ASN A 532 -13.70 -28.04 4.58
N THR A 533 -13.86 -28.99 5.51
CA THR A 533 -15.15 -29.24 6.16
C THR A 533 -15.67 -27.98 6.87
N LYS A 534 -14.86 -27.34 7.69
CA LYS A 534 -15.25 -26.13 8.42
C LYS A 534 -15.38 -24.91 7.47
N LEU A 535 -14.55 -24.85 6.44
CA LEU A 535 -14.64 -23.79 5.43
C LEU A 535 -15.94 -23.89 4.65
N GLU A 536 -16.36 -25.09 4.24
CA GLU A 536 -17.64 -25.33 3.58
C GLU A 536 -18.81 -24.83 4.44
N GLU A 537 -18.86 -25.20 5.72
CA GLU A 537 -19.89 -24.73 6.65
C GLU A 537 -19.93 -23.20 6.71
N LYS A 538 -18.73 -22.56 6.82
CA LYS A 538 -18.63 -21.10 6.89
C LYS A 538 -19.08 -20.42 5.60
N ILE A 539 -18.66 -20.89 4.43
CA ILE A 539 -18.99 -20.28 3.14
C ILE A 539 -20.49 -20.45 2.83
N ARG A 540 -21.07 -21.63 3.11
CA ARG A 540 -22.50 -21.86 2.96
C ARG A 540 -23.34 -21.00 3.90
N SER A 541 -22.86 -20.74 5.14
CA SER A 541 -23.53 -19.80 6.07
C SER A 541 -23.56 -18.35 5.59
N MET A 542 -22.71 -18.01 4.62
CA MET A 542 -22.68 -16.70 3.94
C MET A 542 -23.53 -16.67 2.65
N ASN A 543 -24.28 -17.72 2.35
CA ASN A 543 -25.05 -17.92 1.11
C ASN A 543 -24.16 -17.90 -0.15
N LEU A 544 -22.93 -18.37 -0.03
CA LEU A 544 -21.98 -18.49 -1.15
C LEU A 544 -21.79 -19.95 -1.55
N THR A 545 -21.34 -20.16 -2.79
CA THR A 545 -21.06 -21.50 -3.33
C THR A 545 -19.70 -22.00 -2.87
N PHE A 546 -19.66 -23.24 -2.36
CA PHE A 546 -18.43 -23.96 -2.06
C PHE A 546 -18.35 -25.23 -2.90
N ARG A 547 -17.18 -25.48 -3.52
CA ARG A 547 -16.89 -26.70 -4.28
C ARG A 547 -15.56 -27.28 -3.80
N ASN A 548 -15.48 -28.63 -3.71
CA ASN A 548 -14.26 -29.32 -3.29
C ASN A 548 -13.78 -30.33 -4.35
N PRO A 549 -13.27 -29.89 -5.50
CA PRO A 549 -12.75 -30.79 -6.53
C PRO A 549 -11.46 -31.51 -6.10
N GLY A 550 -10.84 -31.09 -4.98
CA GLY A 550 -9.64 -31.74 -4.44
C GLY A 550 -9.80 -33.22 -4.13
N THR A 551 -11.02 -33.67 -3.84
CA THR A 551 -11.34 -35.11 -3.64
C THR A 551 -11.02 -35.96 -4.86
N LEU A 552 -11.10 -35.40 -6.08
CA LEU A 552 -10.74 -36.07 -7.34
C LEU A 552 -9.23 -36.30 -7.50
N LEU A 553 -8.42 -35.68 -6.66
CA LEU A 553 -6.96 -35.80 -6.67
C LEU A 553 -6.43 -36.79 -5.61
N LEU A 554 -7.34 -37.42 -4.84
CA LEU A 554 -6.99 -38.41 -3.84
C LEU A 554 -6.99 -39.81 -4.45
N GLY A 555 -6.02 -40.61 -4.04
CA GLY A 555 -5.93 -42.04 -4.30
C GLY A 555 -6.51 -42.88 -3.18
N LYS A 556 -6.21 -44.19 -3.17
CA LYS A 556 -6.63 -45.10 -2.13
C LYS A 556 -6.07 -44.68 -0.76
N GLY A 557 -6.90 -44.71 0.28
CA GLY A 557 -6.50 -44.37 1.66
C GLY A 557 -6.48 -42.86 1.94
N GLY A 558 -7.10 -42.02 1.10
CA GLY A 558 -7.24 -40.57 1.37
C GLY A 558 -5.95 -39.78 1.22
N LYS A 559 -4.91 -40.35 0.63
CA LYS A 559 -3.66 -39.68 0.30
C LYS A 559 -3.68 -39.19 -1.15
N ILE A 560 -2.84 -38.21 -1.49
CA ILE A 560 -2.75 -37.72 -2.89
C ILE A 560 -2.41 -38.87 -3.85
N ASP A 561 -3.02 -38.85 -5.01
CA ASP A 561 -2.55 -39.64 -6.16
C ASP A 561 -1.34 -38.93 -6.79
N GLU A 562 -0.13 -39.40 -6.46
CA GLU A 562 1.13 -38.80 -6.90
C GLU A 562 1.22 -38.64 -8.43
N SER A 563 0.52 -39.50 -9.19
CA SER A 563 0.50 -39.44 -10.66
C SER A 563 -0.23 -38.18 -11.21
N LEU A 564 -0.98 -37.49 -10.36
CA LEU A 564 -1.73 -36.27 -10.68
C LEU A 564 -1.01 -34.99 -10.28
N PHE A 565 0.13 -35.11 -9.61
CA PHE A 565 0.91 -33.98 -9.12
C PHE A 565 2.30 -33.92 -9.77
N ARG A 566 2.86 -32.72 -9.81
CA ARG A 566 4.23 -32.48 -10.22
C ARG A 566 5.21 -32.66 -9.06
N ASP A 567 4.83 -32.22 -7.87
CA ASP A 567 5.71 -32.10 -6.70
C ASP A 567 4.99 -32.39 -5.35
N GLY A 568 3.77 -32.93 -5.42
CA GLY A 568 2.95 -33.20 -4.23
C GLY A 568 2.17 -32.00 -3.72
N LEU A 569 2.23 -30.86 -4.42
CA LEU A 569 1.47 -29.63 -4.16
C LEU A 569 0.77 -29.12 -5.42
N HIS A 570 1.51 -29.00 -6.53
CA HIS A 570 0.98 -28.48 -7.79
C HIS A 570 0.48 -29.63 -8.67
N PRO A 571 -0.79 -29.62 -9.06
CA PRO A 571 -1.29 -30.59 -10.04
C PRO A 571 -0.49 -30.54 -11.35
N ASN A 572 -0.37 -31.68 -12.02
CA ASN A 572 0.10 -31.77 -13.40
C ASN A 572 -1.08 -31.71 -14.37
N GLU A 573 -0.84 -31.85 -15.68
CA GLU A 573 -1.88 -31.79 -16.70
C GLU A 573 -3.06 -32.74 -16.44
N LYS A 574 -2.77 -33.97 -15.95
CA LYS A 574 -3.83 -34.93 -15.62
C LYS A 574 -4.64 -34.48 -14.40
N GLY A 575 -3.97 -33.95 -13.38
CA GLY A 575 -4.61 -33.43 -12.18
C GLY A 575 -5.51 -32.24 -12.49
N TYR A 576 -5.00 -31.27 -13.23
CA TYR A 576 -5.81 -30.13 -13.67
C TYR A 576 -6.98 -30.56 -14.57
N GLY A 577 -6.77 -31.52 -15.48
CA GLY A 577 -7.84 -32.06 -16.32
C GLY A 577 -9.00 -32.68 -15.54
N ARG A 578 -8.72 -33.25 -14.34
CA ARG A 578 -9.79 -33.79 -13.47
C ARG A 578 -10.62 -32.72 -12.77
N ILE A 579 -9.98 -31.62 -12.34
CA ILE A 579 -10.66 -30.58 -11.54
C ILE A 579 -11.26 -29.47 -12.41
N ALA A 580 -10.80 -29.30 -13.63
CA ALA A 580 -11.24 -28.23 -14.53
C ALA A 580 -12.75 -28.21 -14.78
N PRO A 581 -13.43 -29.35 -15.11
CA PRO A 581 -14.88 -29.35 -15.34
C PRO A 581 -15.67 -28.85 -14.13
N VAL A 582 -15.29 -29.28 -12.93
CA VAL A 582 -15.95 -28.87 -11.66
C VAL A 582 -15.83 -27.36 -11.45
N ILE A 583 -14.62 -26.81 -11.65
CA ILE A 583 -14.36 -25.38 -11.47
C ILE A 583 -15.06 -24.56 -12.56
N ALA A 584 -15.07 -25.07 -13.80
CA ALA A 584 -15.78 -24.44 -14.91
C ALA A 584 -17.30 -24.50 -14.79
N GLY A 585 -17.85 -25.36 -13.89
CA GLY A 585 -19.28 -25.56 -13.75
C GLY A 585 -19.89 -26.38 -14.88
N MET A 586 -19.14 -27.32 -15.45
CA MET A 586 -19.53 -28.21 -16.54
C MET A 586 -19.89 -29.62 -16.01
N GLU A 587 -20.44 -29.71 -14.79
CA GLU A 587 -20.90 -30.97 -14.19
C GLU A 587 -22.22 -31.45 -14.77
#